data_fb6c71c2a609ff7997cde5bcedc3d44d
#
_entry.id   fb6c71c2a609ff7997cde5bcedc3d44d
#
_cell.length_a   1.000
_cell.length_b   1.000
_cell.length_c   1.000
_cell.angle_alpha   90.00
_cell.angle_beta   90.00
_cell.angle_gamma   90.00
#
_symmetry.space_group_name_H-M   'P 1'
#
loop_
_entity.id
_entity.type
_entity.pdbx_description
1 polymer ?
#
loop_
_entity_poly.entity_id
_entity_poly.type
_entity_poly.pdbx_seq_one_letter_code
_entity_poly.pdbx_strand_id
1 'polypeptide(L)'
;VAGGSGPKIVRSTLELLRTRGPAGVTIESVAAHSGVARTTIYRRYRNRNEMLGAALLDVAVVEPPDADLPAEARLRWVVSHAASMVLDGIGFGGMAALLTDSDPEFGVLFRQVLARHRAELREVLDAGKRQGQFAASMEPDTLVDGIVGALVAERARTGLVADDWEGRTVSAFSPMVFAADSDRRQTASGKRE
;
A
#
# COMPACT_ATOMS: atom_id res chain seq x y z
N VAL A 1 1.25 -30.23 1.75
CA VAL A 1 2.23 -29.78 2.73
C VAL A 1 1.57 -28.79 3.69
N ALA A 2 1.69 -29.02 5.00
CA ALA A 2 0.93 -28.43 6.08
C ALA A 2 0.94 -26.90 6.07
N GLY A 3 -0.18 -26.30 5.69
CA GLY A 3 -0.45 -24.88 5.94
C GLY A 3 -0.58 -24.67 7.44
N GLY A 4 0.49 -24.19 8.09
CA GLY A 4 0.49 -23.91 9.52
C GLY A 4 -0.66 -22.99 9.91
N SER A 5 -1.13 -23.05 11.15
CA SER A 5 -2.23 -22.21 11.65
C SER A 5 -1.96 -20.69 11.47
N GLY A 6 -0.69 -20.26 11.46
CA GLY A 6 -0.29 -18.86 11.28
C GLY A 6 -0.80 -18.24 9.98
N PRO A 7 -0.43 -18.76 8.80
CA PRO A 7 -0.90 -18.21 7.52
C PRO A 7 -2.43 -18.22 7.37
N LYS A 8 -3.12 -19.21 7.94
CA LYS A 8 -4.59 -19.24 7.94
C LYS A 8 -5.19 -18.10 8.77
N ILE A 9 -4.62 -17.83 9.95
CA ILE A 9 -5.06 -16.74 10.82
C ILE A 9 -4.84 -15.40 10.11
N VAL A 10 -3.65 -15.14 9.59
CA VAL A 10 -3.29 -13.91 8.87
C VAL A 10 -4.26 -13.67 7.71
N ARG A 11 -4.43 -14.63 6.81
CA ARG A 11 -5.34 -14.51 5.67
C ARG A 11 -6.78 -14.23 6.10
N SER A 12 -7.30 -14.96 7.09
CA SER A 12 -8.66 -14.76 7.61
C SER A 12 -8.82 -13.39 8.28
N THR A 13 -7.80 -12.90 8.98
CA THR A 13 -7.77 -11.57 9.58
C THR A 13 -7.88 -10.48 8.51
N LEU A 14 -7.07 -10.56 7.45
CA LEU A 14 -7.10 -9.60 6.34
C LEU A 14 -8.43 -9.65 5.57
N GLU A 15 -8.96 -10.85 5.32
CA GLU A 15 -10.24 -11.00 4.63
C GLU A 15 -11.41 -10.41 5.42
N LEU A 16 -11.46 -10.64 6.72
CA LEU A 16 -12.45 -10.02 7.60
C LEU A 16 -12.27 -8.49 7.68
N LEU A 17 -11.02 -8.01 7.72
CA LEU A 17 -10.72 -6.59 7.71
C LEU A 17 -11.24 -5.92 6.43
N ARG A 18 -10.96 -6.51 5.27
CA ARG A 18 -11.42 -5.98 3.97
C ARG A 18 -12.93 -5.99 3.81
N THR A 19 -13.60 -7.07 4.27
CA THR A 19 -15.02 -7.28 4.01
C THR A 19 -15.94 -6.68 5.08
N ARG A 20 -15.49 -6.59 6.34
CA ARG A 20 -16.28 -6.17 7.49
C ARG A 20 -15.70 -4.97 8.23
N GLY A 21 -14.57 -4.45 7.79
CA GLY A 21 -13.82 -3.41 8.47
C GLY A 21 -13.18 -3.89 9.79
N PRO A 22 -12.45 -3.00 10.48
CA PRO A 22 -11.70 -3.38 11.68
C PRO A 22 -12.62 -3.87 12.83
N ALA A 23 -13.82 -3.32 13.00
CA ALA A 23 -14.77 -3.78 14.00
C ALA A 23 -15.22 -5.24 13.80
N GLY A 24 -15.19 -5.74 12.56
CA GLY A 24 -15.49 -7.14 12.25
C GLY A 24 -14.37 -8.13 12.57
N VAL A 25 -13.19 -7.65 12.93
CA VAL A 25 -12.03 -8.47 13.26
C VAL A 25 -11.95 -8.70 14.76
N THR A 26 -12.39 -9.87 15.22
CA THR A 26 -12.25 -10.35 16.61
C THR A 26 -11.57 -11.72 16.59
N ILE A 27 -11.07 -12.17 17.75
CA ILE A 27 -10.51 -13.54 17.87
C ILE A 27 -11.57 -14.58 17.50
N GLU A 28 -12.82 -14.36 17.91
CA GLU A 28 -13.96 -15.23 17.63
C GLU A 28 -14.28 -15.30 16.14
N SER A 29 -14.36 -14.13 15.47
CA SER A 29 -14.64 -14.08 14.03
C SER A 29 -13.54 -14.70 13.20
N VAL A 30 -12.27 -14.47 13.56
CA VAL A 30 -11.11 -15.09 12.90
C VAL A 30 -11.08 -16.59 13.16
N ALA A 31 -11.37 -17.07 14.37
CA ALA A 31 -11.46 -18.51 14.66
C ALA A 31 -12.54 -19.18 13.81
N ALA A 32 -13.75 -18.59 13.75
CA ALA A 32 -14.85 -19.10 12.95
C ALA A 32 -14.52 -19.12 11.45
N HIS A 33 -13.86 -18.08 10.94
CA HIS A 33 -13.53 -17.94 9.52
C HIS A 33 -12.37 -18.84 9.09
N SER A 34 -11.31 -18.93 9.91
CA SER A 34 -10.09 -19.70 9.60
C SER A 34 -10.20 -21.20 9.88
N GLY A 35 -11.20 -21.61 10.68
CA GLY A 35 -11.30 -22.97 11.24
C GLY A 35 -10.23 -23.28 12.28
N VAL A 36 -9.47 -22.30 12.76
CA VAL A 36 -8.45 -22.47 13.80
C VAL A 36 -9.06 -22.27 15.18
N ALA A 37 -8.82 -23.20 16.10
CA ALA A 37 -9.35 -23.10 17.46
C ALA A 37 -8.88 -21.81 18.17
N ARG A 38 -9.78 -21.15 18.90
CA ARG A 38 -9.48 -19.92 19.68
C ARG A 38 -8.25 -20.07 20.57
N THR A 39 -8.11 -21.22 21.24
CA THR A 39 -6.95 -21.52 22.09
C THR A 39 -5.63 -21.49 21.32
N THR A 40 -5.64 -21.91 20.06
CA THR A 40 -4.47 -21.85 19.18
C THR A 40 -4.16 -20.40 18.78
N ILE A 41 -5.17 -19.59 18.54
CA ILE A 41 -5.00 -18.15 18.25
C ILE A 41 -4.45 -17.43 19.48
N TYR A 42 -5.03 -17.63 20.68
CA TYR A 42 -4.56 -17.00 21.94
C TYR A 42 -3.13 -17.44 22.33
N ARG A 43 -2.70 -18.65 21.96
CA ARG A 43 -1.31 -19.06 22.18
C ARG A 43 -0.32 -18.28 21.33
N ARG A 44 -0.77 -17.74 20.17
CA ARG A 44 0.07 -17.03 19.20
C ARG A 44 -0.02 -15.51 19.32
N TYR A 45 -1.18 -15.01 19.67
CA TYR A 45 -1.47 -13.58 19.79
C TYR A 45 -2.20 -13.32 21.11
N ARG A 46 -1.68 -12.38 21.90
CA ARG A 46 -2.24 -12.05 23.23
C ARG A 46 -3.62 -11.41 23.14
N ASN A 47 -3.84 -10.64 22.05
CA ASN A 47 -5.06 -9.90 21.83
C ASN A 47 -5.32 -9.66 20.33
N ARG A 48 -6.44 -9.03 20.03
CA ARG A 48 -6.86 -8.61 18.68
C ARG A 48 -5.82 -7.75 17.99
N ASN A 49 -5.25 -6.77 18.69
CA ASN A 49 -4.33 -5.80 18.09
C ASN A 49 -3.00 -6.45 17.67
N GLU A 50 -2.50 -7.39 18.46
CA GLU A 50 -1.31 -8.17 18.09
C GLU A 50 -1.57 -9.05 16.85
N MET A 51 -2.74 -9.67 16.77
CA MET A 51 -3.15 -10.46 15.61
C MET A 51 -3.33 -9.58 14.36
N LEU A 52 -3.97 -8.42 14.50
CA LEU A 52 -4.18 -7.46 13.43
C LEU A 52 -2.84 -6.88 12.95
N GLY A 53 -1.97 -6.50 13.88
CA GLY A 53 -0.63 -5.98 13.56
C GLY A 53 0.21 -6.98 12.79
N ALA A 54 0.21 -8.24 13.19
CA ALA A 54 0.92 -9.30 12.47
C ALA A 54 0.39 -9.49 11.05
N ALA A 55 -0.95 -9.42 10.88
CA ALA A 55 -1.56 -9.53 9.56
C ALA A 55 -1.25 -8.34 8.66
N LEU A 56 -1.27 -7.13 9.20
CA LEU A 56 -0.93 -5.91 8.44
C LEU A 56 0.55 -5.84 8.06
N LEU A 57 1.44 -6.32 8.95
CA LEU A 57 2.87 -6.39 8.63
C LEU A 57 3.17 -7.37 7.48
N ASP A 58 2.38 -8.44 7.35
CA ASP A 58 2.50 -9.40 6.24
C ASP A 58 2.22 -8.75 4.87
N VAL A 59 1.26 -7.82 4.82
CA VAL A 59 0.94 -7.06 3.60
C VAL A 59 1.94 -5.92 3.34
N ALA A 60 2.51 -5.36 4.41
CA ALA A 60 3.43 -4.24 4.30
C ALA A 60 4.83 -4.63 3.83
N VAL A 61 5.16 -5.91 3.80
CA VAL A 61 6.44 -6.39 3.26
C VAL A 61 6.44 -6.23 1.75
N VAL A 62 7.33 -5.39 1.26
CA VAL A 62 7.48 -5.10 -0.17
C VAL A 62 8.88 -5.54 -0.59
N GLU A 63 8.97 -6.36 -1.63
CA GLU A 63 10.25 -6.64 -2.28
C GLU A 63 10.57 -5.46 -3.22
N PRO A 64 11.72 -4.78 -3.02
CA PRO A 64 12.08 -3.67 -3.90
C PRO A 64 12.23 -4.16 -5.35
N PRO A 65 11.89 -3.32 -6.33
CA PRO A 65 12.06 -3.68 -7.73
C PRO A 65 13.55 -3.76 -8.10
N ASP A 66 13.84 -4.46 -9.19
CA ASP A 66 15.20 -4.52 -9.73
C ASP A 66 15.78 -3.13 -9.92
N ALA A 67 17.09 -2.97 -9.63
CA ALA A 67 17.78 -1.68 -9.71
C ALA A 67 17.71 -1.07 -11.12
N ASP A 68 17.74 -1.93 -12.16
CA ASP A 68 17.75 -1.53 -13.58
C ASP A 68 16.35 -1.42 -14.19
N LEU A 69 15.27 -1.44 -13.34
CA LEU A 69 13.91 -1.35 -13.84
C LEU A 69 13.69 -0.04 -14.63
N PRO A 70 13.11 -0.09 -15.85
CA PRO A 70 12.80 1.10 -16.62
C PRO A 70 11.86 2.06 -15.86
N ALA A 71 11.99 3.36 -16.11
CA ALA A 71 11.27 4.40 -15.38
C ALA A 71 9.76 4.20 -15.34
N GLU A 72 9.12 3.86 -16.47
CA GLU A 72 7.67 3.60 -16.52
C GLU A 72 7.29 2.36 -15.72
N ALA A 73 8.07 1.28 -15.81
CA ALA A 73 7.83 0.07 -15.03
C ALA A 73 8.02 0.32 -13.52
N ARG A 74 8.98 1.17 -13.14
CA ARG A 74 9.19 1.62 -11.76
C ARG A 74 7.99 2.43 -11.24
N LEU A 75 7.44 3.35 -12.03
CA LEU A 75 6.22 4.08 -11.68
C LEU A 75 5.04 3.12 -11.53
N ARG A 76 4.87 2.18 -12.46
CA ARG A 76 3.82 1.15 -12.38
C ARG A 76 3.94 0.32 -11.11
N TRP A 77 5.15 -0.09 -10.77
CA TRP A 77 5.44 -0.81 -9.53
C TRP A 77 4.99 0.02 -8.29
N VAL A 78 5.31 1.32 -8.25
CA VAL A 78 4.88 2.20 -7.15
C VAL A 78 3.35 2.32 -7.09
N VAL A 79 2.68 2.51 -8.23
CA VAL A 79 1.21 2.61 -8.31
C VAL A 79 0.56 1.32 -7.78
N SER A 80 1.03 0.16 -8.24
CA SER A 80 0.52 -1.14 -7.80
C SER A 80 0.70 -1.34 -6.30
N HIS A 81 1.90 -1.08 -5.75
CA HIS A 81 2.19 -1.30 -4.33
C HIS A 81 1.52 -0.26 -3.41
N ALA A 82 1.37 1.00 -3.84
CA ALA A 82 0.59 1.98 -3.08
C ALA A 82 -0.90 1.58 -3.00
N ALA A 83 -1.45 1.04 -4.09
CA ALA A 83 -2.83 0.56 -4.13
C ALA A 83 -3.04 -0.72 -3.31
N SER A 84 -2.07 -1.65 -3.31
CA SER A 84 -2.20 -2.96 -2.65
C SER A 84 -2.42 -2.84 -1.14
N MET A 85 -1.85 -1.82 -0.48
CA MET A 85 -2.10 -1.56 0.94
C MET A 85 -3.60 -1.35 1.24
N VAL A 86 -4.33 -0.76 0.30
CA VAL A 86 -5.79 -0.63 0.42
C VAL A 86 -6.49 -1.89 -0.11
N LEU A 87 -6.18 -2.33 -1.32
CA LEU A 87 -6.93 -3.40 -2.00
C LEU A 87 -6.73 -4.77 -1.31
N ASP A 88 -5.48 -5.11 -0.98
CA ASP A 88 -5.12 -6.40 -0.40
C ASP A 88 -4.93 -6.33 1.12
N GLY A 89 -4.69 -5.13 1.65
CA GLY A 89 -4.50 -4.87 3.08
C GLY A 89 -5.79 -4.57 3.82
N ILE A 90 -6.06 -3.28 4.05
CA ILE A 90 -7.14 -2.83 4.94
C ILE A 90 -8.53 -2.82 4.31
N GLY A 91 -8.63 -2.84 2.99
CA GLY A 91 -9.88 -2.65 2.27
C GLY A 91 -10.47 -1.24 2.42
N PHE A 92 -11.55 -0.98 1.69
CA PHE A 92 -12.24 0.32 1.81
C PHE A 92 -12.98 0.48 3.15
N GLY A 93 -13.35 -0.62 3.82
CA GLY A 93 -13.89 -0.59 5.18
C GLY A 93 -12.87 -0.11 6.21
N GLY A 94 -11.62 -0.59 6.11
CA GLY A 94 -10.50 -0.09 6.93
C GLY A 94 -10.16 1.36 6.63
N MET A 95 -10.17 1.76 5.33
CA MET A 95 -9.96 3.15 4.93
C MET A 95 -11.05 4.07 5.51
N ALA A 96 -12.32 3.67 5.44
CA ALA A 96 -13.40 4.44 6.04
C ALA A 96 -13.22 4.59 7.56
N ALA A 97 -12.82 3.53 8.26
CA ALA A 97 -12.55 3.58 9.69
C ALA A 97 -11.42 4.56 10.06
N LEU A 98 -10.38 4.65 9.23
CA LEU A 98 -9.29 5.63 9.40
C LEU A 98 -9.77 7.08 9.20
N LEU A 99 -10.59 7.32 8.18
CA LEU A 99 -11.09 8.65 7.84
C LEU A 99 -12.11 9.17 8.87
N THR A 100 -12.86 8.26 9.49
CA THR A 100 -13.89 8.60 10.49
C THR A 100 -13.43 8.43 11.94
N ASP A 101 -12.18 7.95 12.15
CA ASP A 101 -11.62 7.58 13.45
C ASP A 101 -12.54 6.65 14.28
N SER A 102 -13.28 5.78 13.59
CA SER A 102 -14.27 4.89 14.22
C SER A 102 -13.64 3.71 15.00
N ASP A 103 -12.37 3.45 14.82
CA ASP A 103 -11.55 2.49 15.59
C ASP A 103 -10.16 3.10 15.85
N PRO A 104 -9.99 3.91 16.89
CA PRO A 104 -8.72 4.62 17.16
C PRO A 104 -7.53 3.68 17.38
N GLU A 105 -7.74 2.51 18.00
CA GLU A 105 -6.67 1.54 18.22
C GLU A 105 -6.15 0.97 16.89
N PHE A 106 -7.06 0.61 15.99
CA PHE A 106 -6.72 0.22 14.63
C PHE A 106 -6.01 1.36 13.89
N GLY A 107 -6.49 2.60 14.03
CA GLY A 107 -5.88 3.78 13.41
C GLY A 107 -4.43 3.98 13.84
N VAL A 108 -4.12 3.88 15.13
CA VAL A 108 -2.74 3.96 15.64
C VAL A 108 -1.87 2.85 15.08
N LEU A 109 -2.36 1.60 15.15
CA LEU A 109 -1.64 0.43 14.65
C LEU A 109 -1.34 0.54 13.16
N PHE A 110 -2.34 0.89 12.36
CA PHE A 110 -2.20 0.99 10.91
C PHE A 110 -1.23 2.10 10.49
N ARG A 111 -1.28 3.28 11.15
CA ARG A 111 -0.33 4.38 10.85
C ARG A 111 1.13 3.96 11.06
N GLN A 112 1.43 3.10 12.05
CA GLN A 112 2.77 2.56 12.26
C GLN A 112 3.22 1.65 11.11
N VAL A 113 2.32 0.77 10.65
CA VAL A 113 2.57 -0.12 9.51
C VAL A 113 2.73 0.69 8.22
N LEU A 114 1.85 1.68 8.02
CA LEU A 114 1.86 2.56 6.85
C LEU A 114 3.14 3.38 6.75
N ALA A 115 3.66 3.89 7.88
CA ALA A 115 4.90 4.67 7.89
C ALA A 115 6.09 3.86 7.31
N ARG A 116 6.17 2.57 7.64
CA ARG A 116 7.20 1.68 7.10
C ARG A 116 7.00 1.44 5.60
N HIS A 117 5.78 1.07 5.19
CA HIS A 117 5.46 0.84 3.79
C HIS A 117 5.75 2.08 2.91
N ARG A 118 5.39 3.27 3.40
CA ARG A 118 5.68 4.53 2.70
C ARG A 118 7.17 4.81 2.58
N ALA A 119 7.97 4.48 3.60
CA ALA A 119 9.42 4.65 3.54
C ALA A 119 10.04 3.78 2.44
N GLU A 120 9.54 2.56 2.23
CA GLU A 120 9.99 1.66 1.17
C GLU A 120 9.61 2.21 -0.23
N LEU A 121 8.38 2.70 -0.42
CA LEU A 121 7.96 3.34 -1.67
C LEU A 121 8.79 4.62 -1.96
N ARG A 122 9.04 5.43 -0.93
CA ARG A 122 9.87 6.63 -1.04
C ARG A 122 11.28 6.29 -1.51
N GLU A 123 11.92 5.25 -0.94
CA GLU A 123 13.27 4.85 -1.35
C GLU A 123 13.33 4.45 -2.83
N VAL A 124 12.32 3.75 -3.34
CA VAL A 124 12.21 3.40 -4.76
C VAL A 124 12.07 4.64 -5.64
N LEU A 125 11.27 5.62 -5.21
CA LEU A 125 11.10 6.89 -5.92
C LEU A 125 12.38 7.74 -5.89
N ASP A 126 13.03 7.85 -4.74
CA ASP A 126 14.28 8.59 -4.58
C ASP A 126 15.43 7.94 -5.36
N ALA A 127 15.47 6.60 -5.42
CA ALA A 127 16.40 5.89 -6.29
C ALA A 127 16.18 6.25 -7.78
N GLY A 128 14.93 6.31 -8.24
CA GLY A 128 14.60 6.77 -9.58
C GLY A 128 15.02 8.22 -9.85
N LYS A 129 14.87 9.12 -8.87
CA LYS A 129 15.40 10.50 -8.95
C LYS A 129 16.92 10.53 -9.07
N ARG A 130 17.63 9.79 -8.22
CA ARG A 130 19.12 9.71 -8.27
C ARG A 130 19.64 9.18 -9.61
N GLN A 131 18.90 8.27 -10.24
CA GLN A 131 19.21 7.70 -11.55
C GLN A 131 18.78 8.61 -12.73
N GLY A 132 18.17 9.76 -12.46
CA GLY A 132 17.65 10.66 -13.49
C GLY A 132 16.44 10.11 -14.27
N GLN A 133 15.80 9.08 -13.75
CA GLN A 133 14.58 8.51 -14.34
C GLN A 133 13.35 9.38 -14.02
N PHE A 134 13.34 10.04 -12.85
CA PHE A 134 12.26 10.89 -12.37
C PHE A 134 12.73 12.33 -12.23
N ALA A 135 11.80 13.27 -12.39
CA ALA A 135 12.04 14.69 -12.21
C ALA A 135 12.54 14.98 -10.78
N ALA A 136 13.55 15.84 -10.66
CA ALA A 136 14.08 16.23 -9.35
C ALA A 136 13.04 16.93 -8.47
N SER A 137 12.08 17.63 -9.10
CA SER A 137 10.97 18.32 -8.44
C SER A 137 9.82 17.42 -8.00
N MET A 138 9.80 16.15 -8.43
CA MET A 138 8.75 15.22 -8.01
C MET A 138 8.86 14.94 -6.51
N GLU A 139 7.74 15.14 -5.80
CA GLU A 139 7.61 14.88 -4.36
C GLU A 139 7.03 13.49 -4.11
N PRO A 140 7.83 12.55 -3.52
CA PRO A 140 7.42 11.16 -3.33
C PRO A 140 6.14 10.97 -2.52
N ASP A 141 6.00 11.67 -1.40
CA ASP A 141 4.82 11.50 -0.53
C ASP A 141 3.55 12.03 -1.20
N THR A 142 3.65 13.18 -1.88
CA THR A 142 2.53 13.76 -2.62
C THR A 142 2.08 12.85 -3.76
N LEU A 143 3.03 12.21 -4.46
CA LEU A 143 2.71 11.24 -5.50
C LEU A 143 1.95 10.03 -4.93
N VAL A 144 2.45 9.44 -3.84
CA VAL A 144 1.80 8.28 -3.21
C VAL A 144 0.41 8.66 -2.68
N ASP A 145 0.26 9.83 -2.06
CA ASP A 145 -1.04 10.34 -1.60
C ASP A 145 -2.02 10.57 -2.78
N GLY A 146 -1.52 11.09 -3.90
CA GLY A 146 -2.30 11.26 -5.12
C GLY A 146 -2.80 9.93 -5.69
N ILE A 147 -1.94 8.90 -5.72
CA ILE A 147 -2.29 7.56 -6.19
C ILE A 147 -3.39 6.94 -5.31
N VAL A 148 -3.20 6.94 -3.98
CA VAL A 148 -4.18 6.40 -3.04
C VAL A 148 -5.47 7.22 -3.07
N GLY A 149 -5.37 8.56 -3.17
CA GLY A 149 -6.52 9.45 -3.32
C GLY A 149 -7.33 9.14 -4.58
N ALA A 150 -6.68 8.92 -5.73
CA ALA A 150 -7.34 8.54 -6.97
C ALA A 150 -8.08 7.20 -6.85
N LEU A 151 -7.48 6.21 -6.18
CA LEU A 151 -8.09 4.91 -5.91
C LEU A 151 -9.39 5.05 -5.08
N VAL A 152 -9.31 5.80 -3.98
CA VAL A 152 -10.45 6.03 -3.08
C VAL A 152 -11.55 6.83 -3.79
N ALA A 153 -11.18 7.85 -4.56
CA ALA A 153 -12.11 8.68 -5.32
C ALA A 153 -12.84 7.88 -6.40
N GLU A 154 -12.15 7.00 -7.13
CA GLU A 154 -12.80 6.14 -8.11
C GLU A 154 -13.80 5.20 -7.44
N ARG A 155 -13.41 4.53 -6.39
CA ARG A 155 -14.29 3.66 -5.61
C ARG A 155 -15.53 4.40 -5.09
N ALA A 156 -15.35 5.61 -4.57
CA ALA A 156 -16.45 6.43 -4.05
C ALA A 156 -17.43 6.84 -5.16
N ARG A 157 -16.91 7.18 -6.35
CA ARG A 157 -17.70 7.66 -7.48
C ARG A 157 -18.44 6.54 -8.22
N THR A 158 -17.81 5.37 -8.38
CA THR A 158 -18.31 4.28 -9.27
C THR A 158 -18.84 3.07 -8.51
N GLY A 159 -18.51 2.94 -7.23
CA GLY A 159 -18.82 1.76 -6.43
C GLY A 159 -17.83 0.59 -6.62
N LEU A 160 -16.87 0.70 -7.54
CA LEU A 160 -15.84 -0.32 -7.81
C LEU A 160 -14.52 0.36 -8.21
N VAL A 161 -13.45 -0.41 -8.30
CA VAL A 161 -12.21 -0.02 -8.96
C VAL A 161 -12.14 -0.81 -10.26
N ALA A 162 -12.00 -0.13 -11.40
CA ALA A 162 -11.98 -0.77 -12.71
C ALA A 162 -10.65 -1.51 -12.93
N ASP A 163 -10.68 -2.57 -13.73
CA ASP A 163 -9.49 -3.40 -14.02
C ASP A 163 -8.36 -2.60 -14.69
N ASP A 164 -8.71 -1.57 -15.46
CA ASP A 164 -7.74 -0.67 -16.13
C ASP A 164 -7.23 0.48 -15.26
N TRP A 165 -7.65 0.57 -13.99
CA TRP A 165 -7.34 1.67 -13.09
C TRP A 165 -5.82 1.92 -12.97
N GLU A 166 -5.02 0.88 -12.81
CA GLU A 166 -3.56 0.99 -12.69
C GLU A 166 -2.96 1.67 -13.92
N GLY A 167 -3.30 1.19 -15.12
CA GLY A 167 -2.79 1.75 -16.37
C GLY A 167 -3.17 3.22 -16.57
N ARG A 168 -4.42 3.58 -16.27
CA ARG A 168 -4.91 4.97 -16.33
C ARG A 168 -4.19 5.86 -15.31
N THR A 169 -3.95 5.35 -14.11
CA THR A 169 -3.24 6.07 -13.05
C THR A 169 -1.79 6.30 -13.42
N VAL A 170 -1.07 5.30 -13.91
CA VAL A 170 0.29 5.46 -14.45
C VAL A 170 0.32 6.53 -15.53
N SER A 171 -0.59 6.47 -16.51
CA SER A 171 -0.66 7.45 -17.60
C SER A 171 -0.93 8.87 -17.09
N ALA A 172 -1.82 9.02 -16.12
CA ALA A 172 -2.19 10.32 -15.55
C ALA A 172 -1.04 10.97 -14.76
N PHE A 173 -0.26 10.18 -14.01
CA PHE A 173 0.85 10.70 -13.21
C PHE A 173 2.17 10.81 -13.98
N SER A 174 2.34 10.12 -15.10
CA SER A 174 3.55 10.16 -15.93
C SER A 174 4.07 11.57 -16.23
N PRO A 175 3.24 12.56 -16.64
CA PRO A 175 3.72 13.93 -16.91
C PRO A 175 4.29 14.65 -15.68
N MET A 176 3.86 14.27 -14.48
CA MET A 176 4.36 14.86 -13.22
C MET A 176 5.65 14.19 -12.75
N VAL A 177 5.82 12.92 -13.10
CA VAL A 177 6.93 12.09 -12.60
C VAL A 177 8.13 12.17 -13.52
N PHE A 178 7.92 12.17 -14.84
CA PHE A 178 9.03 12.22 -15.79
C PHE A 178 9.42 13.66 -16.08
N ALA A 179 10.74 13.94 -16.05
CA ALA A 179 11.26 15.24 -16.44
C ALA A 179 10.86 15.56 -17.89
N ALA A 180 10.27 16.73 -18.11
CA ALA A 180 10.09 17.24 -19.46
C ALA A 180 11.47 17.36 -20.14
N ASP A 181 11.57 16.99 -21.42
CA ASP A 181 12.82 17.05 -22.21
C ASP A 181 13.48 18.45 -22.26
N SER A 182 12.76 19.51 -21.87
CA SER A 182 13.27 20.87 -21.74
C SER A 182 14.33 21.02 -20.62
N ASP A 183 14.24 20.26 -19.54
CA ASP A 183 15.20 20.34 -18.42
C ASP A 183 16.54 19.66 -18.75
N ARG A 184 16.51 18.63 -19.61
CA ARG A 184 17.73 17.95 -20.11
C ARG A 184 18.57 18.82 -21.04
N ARG A 185 17.96 19.77 -21.76
CA ARG A 185 18.66 20.68 -22.68
C ARG A 185 19.36 21.84 -21.96
N GLN A 186 18.84 22.30 -20.82
CA GLN A 186 19.48 23.35 -20.02
C GLN A 186 20.72 22.87 -19.28
N THR A 187 20.74 21.63 -18.76
CA THR A 187 21.91 21.05 -18.10
C THR A 187 23.03 20.68 -19.09
N ALA A 188 22.70 20.40 -20.35
CA ALA A 188 23.69 20.15 -21.41
C ALA A 188 24.33 21.42 -21.96
N SER A 189 23.62 22.56 -21.91
CA SER A 189 24.13 23.87 -22.42
C SER A 189 25.01 24.59 -21.39
N GLY A 190 24.83 24.34 -20.09
CA GLY A 190 25.61 24.99 -19.02
C GLY A 190 26.99 24.40 -18.74
N LYS A 191 27.45 23.39 -19.51
CA LYS A 191 28.78 22.78 -19.38
C LYS A 191 29.78 23.19 -20.48
N ARG A 192 29.48 24.25 -21.24
CA ARG A 192 30.35 24.78 -22.30
C ARG A 192 30.64 26.27 -22.11
N GLU A 193 31.02 26.67 -20.91
CA GLU A 193 31.73 27.93 -20.65
C GLU A 193 32.89 27.66 -19.70
#